data_eec85ec1fbdd5c70fd7dcced549001f2
#
_entry.id   eec85ec1fbdd5c70fd7dcced549001f2
#
_cell.length_a   1.000
_cell.length_b   1.000
_cell.length_c   1.000
_cell.angle_alpha   90.00
_cell.angle_beta   90.00
_cell.angle_gamma   90.00
#
_symmetry.space_group_name_H-M   'P 1'
#
loop_
_entity.id
_entity.type
_entity.pdbx_description
1 polymer ?
#
loop_
_entity_poly.entity_id
_entity_poly.type
_entity_poly.pdbx_seq_one_letter_code
_entity_poly.pdbx_strand_id
1 'polypeptide(L)'
;IWPYLESFANDAEPALLAHLGGRPNLIIGHYSDGNLVASILARRFRAIQCNIAHSLEKPKYLFGDLYWQDMEAQYHFSAQFTADMIGMSAADFIITSSNREIVGTPDSMGQYESYQCFTMPNLYHVINGINLFSPKFNRVPPGVNGQIFFPYSQSDHRNSDTQVRIEEFIFGGDN
;
A
#
# COMPACT_ATOMS: atom_id res chain seq x y z
N ILE A 1 14.48 -13.26 -0.38
CA ILE A 1 13.75 -12.76 -1.57
C ILE A 1 14.63 -11.83 -2.39
N TRP A 2 15.23 -10.82 -1.80
CA TRP A 2 15.98 -9.75 -2.49
C TRP A 2 17.03 -10.19 -3.50
N PRO A 3 17.88 -11.19 -3.23
CA PRO A 3 18.85 -11.68 -4.20
C PRO A 3 18.23 -12.31 -5.46
N TYR A 4 16.95 -12.66 -5.41
CA TYR A 4 16.26 -13.37 -6.47
C TYR A 4 15.32 -12.50 -7.33
N LEU A 5 15.15 -11.22 -7.02
CA LEU A 5 14.19 -10.37 -7.73
C LEU A 5 14.59 -10.13 -9.18
N GLU A 6 15.88 -10.05 -9.48
CA GLU A 6 16.34 -9.92 -10.86
C GLU A 6 16.12 -11.23 -11.66
N SER A 7 16.42 -12.39 -11.08
CA SER A 7 16.15 -13.68 -11.73
C SER A 7 14.64 -13.90 -11.90
N PHE A 8 13.83 -13.52 -10.90
CA PHE A 8 12.38 -13.53 -11.04
C PHE A 8 11.90 -12.66 -12.22
N ALA A 9 12.45 -11.45 -12.38
CA ALA A 9 12.11 -10.59 -13.51
C ALA A 9 12.53 -11.23 -14.85
N ASN A 10 13.69 -11.93 -14.89
CA ASN A 10 14.16 -12.63 -16.07
C ASN A 10 13.20 -13.76 -16.49
N ASP A 11 12.69 -14.51 -15.53
CA ASP A 11 11.76 -15.62 -15.78
C ASP A 11 10.34 -15.11 -16.11
N ALA A 12 9.92 -14.01 -15.47
CA ALA A 12 8.61 -13.42 -15.69
C ALA A 12 8.48 -12.74 -17.07
N GLU A 13 9.55 -12.17 -17.60
CA GLU A 13 9.52 -11.44 -18.87
C GLU A 13 8.97 -12.28 -20.05
N PRO A 14 9.50 -13.47 -20.38
CA PRO A 14 8.97 -14.27 -21.48
C PRO A 14 7.56 -14.80 -21.21
N ALA A 15 7.25 -15.11 -19.95
CA ALA A 15 5.92 -15.56 -19.56
C ALA A 15 4.86 -14.47 -19.79
N LEU A 16 5.17 -13.23 -19.40
CA LEU A 16 4.29 -12.08 -19.62
C LEU A 16 4.09 -11.80 -21.11
N LEU A 17 5.15 -11.82 -21.92
CA LEU A 17 5.03 -11.63 -23.37
C LEU A 17 4.15 -12.69 -24.01
N ALA A 18 4.32 -13.95 -23.63
CA ALA A 18 3.52 -15.05 -24.15
C ALA A 18 2.04 -14.94 -23.73
N HIS A 19 1.79 -14.58 -22.46
CA HIS A 19 0.43 -14.49 -21.93
C HIS A 19 -0.35 -13.29 -22.49
N LEU A 20 0.32 -12.15 -22.63
CA LEU A 20 -0.30 -10.92 -23.14
C LEU A 20 -0.35 -10.85 -24.68
N GLY A 21 0.37 -11.72 -25.36
CA GLY A 21 0.52 -11.65 -26.82
C GLY A 21 1.33 -10.45 -27.31
N GLY A 22 2.09 -9.80 -26.43
CA GLY A 22 2.88 -8.63 -26.76
C GLY A 22 3.39 -7.89 -25.50
N ARG A 23 4.00 -6.73 -25.72
CA ARG A 23 4.52 -5.90 -24.61
C ARG A 23 3.39 -5.16 -23.91
N PRO A 24 3.38 -5.12 -22.56
CA PRO A 24 2.44 -4.29 -21.82
C PRO A 24 2.74 -2.80 -22.05
N ASN A 25 1.70 -1.98 -21.98
CA ASN A 25 1.84 -0.52 -22.03
C ASN A 25 2.06 0.10 -20.66
N LEU A 26 1.61 -0.59 -19.60
CA LEU A 26 1.69 -0.16 -18.22
C LEU A 26 2.08 -1.34 -17.32
N ILE A 27 2.98 -1.09 -16.38
CA ILE A 27 3.34 -2.02 -15.31
C ILE A 27 3.11 -1.33 -13.99
N ILE A 28 2.34 -1.98 -13.12
CA ILE A 28 2.07 -1.50 -11.77
C ILE A 28 2.82 -2.38 -10.77
N GLY A 29 3.74 -1.79 -10.04
CA GLY A 29 4.45 -2.45 -8.95
C GLY A 29 3.77 -2.20 -7.61
N HIS A 30 3.82 -3.20 -6.74
CA HIS A 30 3.28 -3.14 -5.38
C HIS A 30 4.35 -3.53 -4.38
N TYR A 31 4.49 -2.77 -3.30
CA TYR A 31 5.53 -2.91 -2.29
C TYR A 31 6.96 -2.77 -2.85
N SER A 32 7.94 -2.81 -1.99
CA SER A 32 9.34 -2.59 -2.35
C SER A 32 9.86 -3.61 -3.38
N ASP A 33 9.57 -4.88 -3.17
CA ASP A 33 9.96 -5.97 -4.07
C ASP A 33 9.25 -5.90 -5.43
N GLY A 34 7.92 -5.75 -5.44
CA GLY A 34 7.14 -5.62 -6.66
C GLY A 34 7.47 -4.34 -7.44
N ASN A 35 7.78 -3.24 -6.75
CA ASN A 35 8.20 -2.00 -7.39
C ASN A 35 9.59 -2.12 -8.04
N LEU A 36 10.52 -2.85 -7.44
CA LEU A 36 11.82 -3.10 -8.06
C LEU A 36 11.69 -3.98 -9.32
N VAL A 37 10.91 -5.05 -9.23
CA VAL A 37 10.61 -5.92 -10.41
C VAL A 37 9.92 -5.11 -11.50
N ALA A 38 8.95 -4.27 -11.14
CA ALA A 38 8.28 -3.39 -12.10
C ALA A 38 9.26 -2.44 -12.79
N SER A 39 10.23 -1.87 -12.06
CA SER A 39 11.27 -1.01 -12.64
C SER A 39 12.14 -1.74 -13.66
N ILE A 40 12.53 -2.98 -13.37
CA ILE A 40 13.31 -3.81 -14.27
C ILE A 40 12.51 -4.11 -15.56
N LEU A 41 11.28 -4.59 -15.40
CA LEU A 41 10.43 -4.99 -16.52
C LEU A 41 9.95 -3.80 -17.35
N ALA A 42 9.57 -2.68 -16.72
CA ALA A 42 9.13 -1.48 -17.42
C ALA A 42 10.23 -0.94 -18.34
N ARG A 43 11.48 -0.92 -17.86
CA ARG A 43 12.63 -0.53 -18.67
C ARG A 43 12.84 -1.45 -19.87
N ARG A 44 12.71 -2.77 -19.69
CA ARG A 44 12.89 -3.78 -20.75
C ARG A 44 11.79 -3.69 -21.80
N PHE A 45 10.56 -3.56 -21.36
CA PHE A 45 9.39 -3.44 -22.24
C PHE A 45 9.20 -2.04 -22.83
N ARG A 46 9.88 -1.02 -22.28
CA ARG A 46 9.62 0.40 -22.56
C ARG A 46 8.17 0.77 -22.24
N ALA A 47 7.67 0.25 -21.14
CA ALA A 47 6.33 0.47 -20.63
C ALA A 47 6.33 1.60 -19.58
N ILE A 48 5.16 2.22 -19.40
CA ILE A 48 4.93 3.16 -18.30
C ILE A 48 4.98 2.41 -16.98
N GLN A 49 5.65 2.98 -15.98
CA GLN A 49 5.75 2.40 -14.65
C GLN A 49 4.91 3.21 -13.64
N CYS A 50 4.05 2.51 -12.92
CA CYS A 50 3.36 3.03 -11.75
C CYS A 50 3.85 2.32 -10.49
N ASN A 51 4.14 3.08 -9.44
CA ASN A 51 4.47 2.54 -8.13
C ASN A 51 3.32 2.73 -7.14
N ILE A 52 3.00 1.69 -6.38
CA ILE A 52 2.10 1.73 -5.24
C ILE A 52 2.84 1.09 -4.05
N ALA A 53 3.32 1.91 -3.13
CA ALA A 53 4.15 1.42 -2.03
C ALA A 53 3.35 0.63 -0.99
N HIS A 54 2.12 1.01 -0.70
CA HIS A 54 1.26 0.56 0.41
C HIS A 54 1.90 0.84 1.78
N SER A 55 3.16 0.49 1.95
CA SER A 55 3.96 0.77 3.13
C SER A 55 5.43 0.67 2.74
N LEU A 56 6.14 1.79 2.84
CA LEU A 56 7.57 1.85 2.57
C LEU A 56 8.36 1.20 3.71
N GLU A 57 9.52 0.61 3.39
CA GLU A 57 10.29 -0.16 4.36
C GLU A 57 10.99 0.71 5.40
N LYS A 58 11.68 1.77 4.97
CA LYS A 58 12.51 2.59 5.86
C LYS A 58 11.75 3.17 7.07
N PRO A 59 10.54 3.75 6.92
CA PRO A 59 9.82 4.31 8.06
C PRO A 59 9.42 3.30 9.14
N LYS A 60 9.29 2.02 8.77
CA LYS A 60 8.96 0.97 9.73
C LYS A 60 10.01 0.80 10.83
N TYR A 61 11.25 1.14 10.54
CA TYR A 61 12.40 0.91 11.42
C TYR A 61 12.99 2.19 12.01
N LEU A 62 12.53 3.39 11.58
CA LEU A 62 13.04 4.66 12.09
C LEU A 62 12.64 4.95 13.53
N PHE A 63 11.46 4.49 13.94
CA PHE A 63 10.85 4.77 15.23
C PHE A 63 10.54 3.50 16.02
N GLY A 64 11.04 2.35 15.58
CA GLY A 64 10.87 1.07 16.25
C GLY A 64 12.07 0.72 17.12
N ASP A 65 11.87 -0.22 18.04
CA ASP A 65 12.95 -0.76 18.89
C ASP A 65 13.89 -1.71 18.11
N LEU A 66 13.68 -1.86 16.81
CA LEU A 66 14.50 -2.70 15.96
C LEU A 66 15.69 -1.91 15.40
N TYR A 67 16.88 -2.24 15.85
CA TYR A 67 18.13 -1.74 15.28
C TYR A 67 18.45 -2.53 14.00
N TRP A 68 17.91 -2.07 12.87
CA TRP A 68 18.00 -2.79 11.60
C TRP A 68 19.46 -3.03 11.13
N GLN A 69 20.40 -2.13 11.50
CA GLN A 69 21.80 -2.26 11.16
C GLN A 69 22.45 -3.52 11.76
N ASP A 70 22.04 -3.94 12.96
CA ASP A 70 22.56 -5.14 13.61
C ASP A 70 22.10 -6.42 12.91
N MET A 71 21.02 -6.31 12.13
CA MET A 71 20.40 -7.42 11.41
C MET A 71 20.62 -7.37 9.90
N GLU A 72 21.40 -6.40 9.42
CA GLU A 72 21.63 -6.16 7.98
C GLU A 72 22.16 -7.41 7.26
N ALA A 73 23.07 -8.16 7.86
CA ALA A 73 23.65 -9.36 7.26
C ALA A 73 22.61 -10.46 6.99
N GLN A 74 21.55 -10.50 7.79
CA GLN A 74 20.50 -11.51 7.67
C GLN A 74 19.33 -11.07 6.81
N TYR A 75 18.91 -9.81 6.91
CA TYR A 75 17.66 -9.31 6.31
C TYR A 75 17.84 -8.36 5.15
N HIS A 76 19.05 -7.85 4.92
CA HIS A 76 19.39 -6.97 3.79
C HIS A 76 18.49 -5.71 3.71
N PHE A 77 18.31 -5.01 4.82
CA PHE A 77 17.47 -3.81 4.89
C PHE A 77 17.95 -2.69 3.96
N SER A 78 19.26 -2.51 3.84
CA SER A 78 19.83 -1.51 2.94
C SER A 78 19.46 -1.77 1.48
N ALA A 79 19.41 -3.05 1.07
CA ALA A 79 18.94 -3.44 -0.25
C ALA A 79 17.46 -3.09 -0.46
N GLN A 80 16.62 -3.29 0.57
CA GLN A 80 15.20 -2.93 0.54
C GLN A 80 15.00 -1.43 0.42
N PHE A 81 15.72 -0.64 1.21
CA PHE A 81 15.65 0.83 1.13
C PHE A 81 16.12 1.36 -0.22
N THR A 82 17.17 0.75 -0.77
CA THR A 82 17.68 1.09 -2.10
C THR A 82 16.67 0.72 -3.18
N ALA A 83 16.01 -0.41 -3.07
CA ALA A 83 14.96 -0.84 -4.00
C ALA A 83 13.77 0.13 -4.00
N ASP A 84 13.33 0.60 -2.84
CA ASP A 84 12.29 1.64 -2.74
C ASP A 84 12.73 2.91 -3.46
N MET A 85 13.96 3.38 -3.24
CA MET A 85 14.50 4.56 -3.91
C MET A 85 14.58 4.39 -5.44
N ILE A 86 15.02 3.25 -5.91
CA ILE A 86 15.06 2.93 -7.35
C ILE A 86 13.64 2.95 -7.91
N GLY A 87 12.72 2.23 -7.27
CA GLY A 87 11.34 2.15 -7.71
C GLY A 87 10.67 3.52 -7.79
N MET A 88 10.82 4.34 -6.73
CA MET A 88 10.25 5.69 -6.69
C MET A 88 10.87 6.63 -7.72
N SER A 89 12.19 6.55 -7.94
CA SER A 89 12.88 7.43 -8.90
C SER A 89 12.65 7.03 -10.35
N ALA A 90 12.43 5.75 -10.62
CA ALA A 90 12.22 5.22 -11.97
C ALA A 90 10.77 5.30 -12.44
N ALA A 91 9.81 5.41 -11.52
CA ALA A 91 8.39 5.44 -11.86
C ALA A 91 8.02 6.69 -12.65
N ASP A 92 7.13 6.55 -13.62
CA ASP A 92 6.53 7.68 -14.34
C ASP A 92 5.50 8.39 -13.45
N PHE A 93 4.83 7.64 -12.57
CA PHE A 93 3.96 8.19 -11.53
C PHE A 93 3.81 7.23 -10.34
N ILE A 94 3.39 7.80 -9.21
CA ILE A 94 3.22 7.11 -7.94
C ILE A 94 1.77 7.28 -7.49
N ILE A 95 1.15 6.20 -7.01
CA ILE A 95 -0.15 6.23 -6.35
C ILE A 95 0.05 5.95 -4.86
N THR A 96 -0.57 6.78 -4.03
CA THR A 96 -0.64 6.60 -2.58
C THR A 96 -2.09 6.58 -2.11
N SER A 97 -2.38 5.79 -1.10
CA SER A 97 -3.74 5.62 -0.57
C SER A 97 -4.07 6.55 0.60
N SER A 98 -3.08 7.15 1.21
CA SER A 98 -3.27 8.05 2.35
C SER A 98 -2.32 9.24 2.34
N ASN A 99 -2.77 10.36 2.92
CA ASN A 99 -1.93 11.54 3.10
C ASN A 99 -0.74 11.26 4.04
N ARG A 100 -0.86 10.33 4.97
CA ARG A 100 0.24 9.94 5.88
C ARG A 100 1.41 9.28 5.18
N GLU A 101 1.18 8.69 4.01
CA GLU A 101 2.28 8.19 3.18
C GLU A 101 3.10 9.35 2.63
N ILE A 102 2.47 10.47 2.29
CA ILE A 102 3.10 11.63 1.64
C ILE A 102 3.75 12.53 2.69
N VAL A 103 2.93 13.05 3.60
CA VAL A 103 3.30 14.08 4.57
C VAL A 103 3.10 13.53 5.97
N GLY A 104 4.09 13.73 6.84
CA GLY A 104 4.01 13.35 8.23
C GLY A 104 3.13 14.30 9.06
N THR A 105 3.27 14.15 10.35
CA THR A 105 2.73 15.04 11.38
C THR A 105 3.89 15.78 12.06
N PRO A 106 3.63 16.77 12.93
CA PRO A 106 4.70 17.39 13.72
C PRO A 106 5.55 16.39 14.52
N ASP A 107 4.96 15.25 14.89
CA ASP A 107 5.58 14.23 15.73
C ASP A 107 6.13 13.02 14.94
N SER A 108 5.81 12.92 13.66
CA SER A 108 6.25 11.78 12.87
C SER A 108 6.38 12.13 11.38
N MET A 109 7.49 11.74 10.79
CA MET A 109 7.79 11.95 9.38
C MET A 109 6.88 11.10 8.48
N GLY A 110 6.45 11.64 7.35
CA GLY A 110 5.73 10.89 6.31
C GLY A 110 6.61 9.81 5.67
N GLN A 111 6.00 8.79 5.12
CA GLN A 111 6.75 7.67 4.56
C GLN A 111 7.65 8.11 3.41
N TYR A 112 7.12 8.87 2.45
CA TYR A 112 7.92 9.40 1.32
C TYR A 112 8.96 10.42 1.78
N GLU A 113 8.62 11.28 2.73
CA GLU A 113 9.55 12.26 3.31
C GLU A 113 10.79 11.59 3.94
N SER A 114 10.64 10.39 4.50
CA SER A 114 11.72 9.66 5.17
C SER A 114 12.88 9.30 4.26
N TYR A 115 12.66 9.25 2.94
CA TYR A 115 13.69 8.89 1.98
C TYR A 115 14.55 10.08 1.52
N GLN A 116 14.05 11.29 1.51
CA GLN A 116 14.74 12.58 1.29
C GLN A 116 15.59 12.74 0.00
N CYS A 117 15.95 11.66 -0.67
CA CYS A 117 16.96 11.63 -1.73
C CYS A 117 16.46 11.00 -3.04
N PHE A 118 15.18 11.15 -3.38
CA PHE A 118 14.65 10.66 -4.66
C PHE A 118 14.00 11.77 -5.44
N THR A 119 13.99 11.62 -6.77
CA THR A 119 13.22 12.52 -7.63
C THR A 119 11.76 12.08 -7.57
N MET A 120 10.91 12.91 -6.99
CA MET A 120 9.49 12.61 -6.92
C MET A 120 8.85 12.85 -8.29
N PRO A 121 8.38 11.80 -8.98
CA PRO A 121 7.59 11.96 -10.20
C PRO A 121 6.17 12.43 -9.82
N ASN A 122 5.23 12.35 -10.74
CA ASN A 122 3.83 12.66 -10.48
C ASN A 122 3.29 11.76 -9.35
N LEU A 123 2.90 12.36 -8.23
CA LEU A 123 2.34 11.70 -7.07
C LEU A 123 0.85 11.96 -6.98
N TYR A 124 0.05 10.91 -7.02
CA TYR A 124 -1.40 10.98 -6.97
C TYR A 124 -1.94 10.31 -5.70
N HIS A 125 -2.79 11.03 -4.98
CA HIS A 125 -3.53 10.47 -3.86
C HIS A 125 -4.84 9.87 -4.37
N VAL A 126 -5.01 8.56 -4.22
CA VAL A 126 -6.20 7.80 -4.61
C VAL A 126 -6.74 7.06 -3.41
N ILE A 127 -7.89 7.47 -2.91
CA ILE A 127 -8.53 6.86 -1.75
C ILE A 127 -9.03 5.46 -2.14
N ASN A 128 -8.69 4.46 -1.32
CA ASN A 128 -9.18 3.11 -1.49
C ASN A 128 -10.70 3.05 -1.29
N GLY A 129 -11.39 2.45 -2.24
CA GLY A 129 -12.81 2.17 -2.13
C GLY A 129 -13.07 0.86 -1.41
N ILE A 130 -14.27 0.75 -0.84
CA ILE A 130 -14.78 -0.49 -0.24
C ILE A 130 -16.04 -0.91 -0.98
N ASN A 131 -16.08 -2.15 -1.47
CA ASN A 131 -17.31 -2.73 -1.99
C ASN A 131 -18.15 -3.27 -0.82
N LEU A 132 -19.13 -2.48 -0.41
CA LEU A 132 -20.03 -2.82 0.71
C LEU A 132 -20.82 -4.12 0.50
N PHE A 133 -21.00 -4.55 -0.73
CA PHE A 133 -21.71 -5.79 -1.07
C PHE A 133 -20.79 -7.00 -1.18
N SER A 134 -19.48 -6.80 -1.11
CA SER A 134 -18.54 -7.91 -1.10
C SER A 134 -18.67 -8.70 0.22
N PRO A 135 -18.76 -10.03 0.18
CA PRO A 135 -18.77 -10.85 1.39
C PRO A 135 -17.60 -10.59 2.33
N LYS A 136 -16.48 -10.11 1.82
CA LYS A 136 -15.29 -9.74 2.60
C LYS A 136 -15.56 -8.58 3.57
N PHE A 137 -16.37 -7.61 3.17
CA PHE A 137 -16.65 -6.39 3.95
C PHE A 137 -18.07 -6.36 4.50
N ASN A 138 -18.94 -7.24 4.02
CA ASN A 138 -20.36 -7.28 4.37
C ASN A 138 -20.63 -8.45 5.32
N ARG A 139 -19.90 -8.52 6.42
CA ARG A 139 -20.04 -9.56 7.45
C ARG A 139 -19.90 -8.95 8.83
N VAL A 140 -20.66 -9.48 9.76
CA VAL A 140 -20.49 -9.18 11.20
C VAL A 140 -19.44 -10.15 11.75
N PRO A 141 -18.33 -9.64 12.33
CA PRO A 141 -17.32 -10.50 12.96
C PRO A 141 -17.91 -11.32 14.11
N PRO A 142 -17.38 -12.52 14.38
CA PRO A 142 -17.78 -13.30 15.55
C PRO A 142 -17.60 -12.53 16.86
N GLY A 143 -18.58 -12.60 17.75
CA GLY A 143 -18.54 -11.91 19.04
C GLY A 143 -19.01 -10.46 19.03
N VAL A 144 -19.32 -9.89 17.87
CA VAL A 144 -19.87 -8.54 17.75
C VAL A 144 -21.41 -8.60 17.86
N ASN A 145 -21.99 -7.60 18.54
CA ASN A 145 -23.44 -7.51 18.65
C ASN A 145 -24.08 -7.21 17.29
N GLY A 146 -24.78 -8.18 16.72
CA GLY A 146 -25.41 -8.08 15.40
C GLY A 146 -26.60 -7.12 15.33
N GLN A 147 -27.10 -6.62 16.45
CA GLN A 147 -28.13 -5.56 16.46
C GLN A 147 -27.55 -4.16 16.26
N ILE A 148 -26.26 -4.02 16.55
CA ILE A 148 -25.53 -2.75 16.41
C ILE A 148 -24.70 -2.77 15.13
N PHE A 149 -23.97 -3.86 14.92
CA PHE A 149 -23.07 -4.06 13.79
C PHE A 149 -23.63 -5.14 12.87
N PHE A 150 -24.15 -4.76 11.75
CA PHE A 150 -24.78 -5.65 10.78
C PHE A 150 -24.26 -5.36 9.37
N PRO A 151 -24.31 -6.35 8.46
CA PRO A 151 -23.98 -6.14 7.07
C PRO A 151 -24.93 -5.12 6.43
N TYR A 152 -24.43 -4.30 5.52
CA TYR A 152 -25.24 -3.31 4.82
C TYR A 152 -26.46 -3.92 4.12
N SER A 153 -26.36 -5.16 3.64
CA SER A 153 -27.45 -5.91 3.05
C SER A 153 -28.57 -6.29 4.05
N GLN A 154 -28.36 -6.08 5.34
CA GLN A 154 -29.31 -6.39 6.43
C GLN A 154 -29.69 -5.12 7.20
N SER A 155 -29.76 -3.99 6.50
CA SER A 155 -30.08 -2.69 7.11
C SER A 155 -31.46 -2.63 7.75
N ASP A 156 -32.40 -3.52 7.38
CA ASP A 156 -33.68 -3.72 8.02
C ASP A 156 -33.58 -4.28 9.45
N HIS A 157 -32.46 -4.87 9.81
CA HIS A 157 -32.15 -5.32 11.18
C HIS A 157 -31.65 -4.20 12.09
N ARG A 158 -31.53 -2.99 11.58
CA ARG A 158 -31.01 -1.84 12.30
C ARG A 158 -31.90 -1.50 13.51
N ASN A 159 -31.31 -1.54 14.68
CA ASN A 159 -31.95 -1.06 15.90
C ASN A 159 -31.77 0.45 16.02
N SER A 160 -32.80 1.21 15.65
CA SER A 160 -32.76 2.68 15.64
C SER A 160 -32.46 3.29 17.00
N ASP A 161 -33.00 2.71 18.07
CA ASP A 161 -32.82 3.26 19.43
C ASP A 161 -31.37 3.09 19.92
N THR A 162 -30.75 1.95 19.59
CA THR A 162 -29.34 1.73 19.90
C THR A 162 -28.46 2.62 19.04
N GLN A 163 -28.78 2.85 17.79
CA GLN A 163 -28.05 3.73 16.91
C GLN A 163 -28.07 5.18 17.41
N VAL A 164 -29.21 5.69 17.81
CA VAL A 164 -29.35 7.03 18.40
C VAL A 164 -28.47 7.19 19.63
N ARG A 165 -28.47 6.21 20.54
CA ARG A 165 -27.61 6.25 21.74
C ARG A 165 -26.12 6.25 21.40
N ILE A 166 -25.71 5.53 20.37
CA ILE A 166 -24.31 5.54 19.90
C ILE A 166 -23.95 6.89 19.30
N GLU A 167 -24.85 7.45 18.49
CA GLU A 167 -24.65 8.77 17.90
C GLU A 167 -24.58 9.86 18.96
N GLU A 168 -25.45 9.83 19.96
CA GLU A 168 -25.41 10.72 21.14
C GLU A 168 -24.08 10.59 21.91
N PHE A 169 -23.58 9.37 22.07
CA PHE A 169 -22.31 9.11 22.77
C PHE A 169 -21.10 9.64 21.99
N ILE A 170 -21.09 9.49 20.67
CA ILE A 170 -19.95 9.88 19.81
C ILE A 170 -19.96 11.38 19.54
N PHE A 171 -21.12 11.95 19.24
CA PHE A 171 -21.23 13.33 18.79
C PHE A 171 -21.72 14.32 19.87
N GLY A 172 -22.09 13.80 21.05
CA GLY A 172 -22.72 14.57 22.10
C GLY A 172 -24.20 14.79 21.80
N GLY A 173 -25.07 14.44 22.74
CA GLY A 173 -26.46 14.84 22.65
C GLY A 173 -26.58 16.36 22.74
N ASP A 174 -27.48 16.94 21.98
CA ASP A 174 -27.85 18.36 22.15
C ASP A 174 -28.31 18.61 23.60
N ASN A 175 -27.54 19.40 24.35
CA ASN A 175 -27.94 19.92 25.66
C ASN A 175 -28.83 21.15 25.50
#